data_e86f64c6b1f6737b1dbe60bcd767394b
#
_entry.id   e86f64c6b1f6737b1dbe60bcd767394b
#
_cell.length_a   1.000
_cell.length_b   1.000
_cell.length_c   1.000
_cell.angle_alpha   90.00
_cell.angle_beta   90.00
_cell.angle_gamma   90.00
#
_symmetry.space_group_name_H-M   'P 1'
#
loop_
_entity.id
_entity.type
_entity.pdbx_description
1 polymer ?
#
loop_
_entity_poly.entity_id
_entity_poly.type
_entity_poly.pdbx_seq_one_letter_code
_entity_poly.pdbx_strand_id
1 'polypeptide(L)'
;IERLPSGEWRVHTDKGSIQAESVINAAGYRGGEVAAMVGEYLPIVTLSHQYLITEDIPALAERGEARLPLLRDPDVSYYMRQERQGLILGPYEWQATAHWLDRIPDEFANQLFDDDLGRLEKYIEAACERVPILGTAGVKKVINGPIPYAPDGNPLIGPAPGLPGFYHCCAFTFGIAQAGGAGKIIAEWVAHGQPEWDVWPLDSRRYLDFANDKFVLAKAIETYQHEYGIGYPAEERPAGRPAKTSPAYLRLAAKGAKFGARGGWERAVYFPKEGDPTEPEVTFRRPAWHKAIARECEAAEKRVAVLDLPGFTKFEVTGAGAPAWLDHMVAG
;
A
#
# COMPACT_ATOMS: atom_id res chain seq x y z
N ILE A 1 0.55 4.16 -27.05
CA ILE A 1 1.94 4.52 -26.73
C ILE A 1 2.84 3.46 -27.34
N GLU A 2 3.86 3.87 -28.09
CA GLU A 2 4.81 2.95 -28.73
C GLU A 2 6.26 3.40 -28.52
N ARG A 3 7.19 2.44 -28.41
CA ARG A 3 8.61 2.72 -28.38
C ARG A 3 9.17 2.70 -29.78
N LEU A 4 9.90 3.73 -30.17
CA LEU A 4 10.50 3.87 -31.48
C LEU A 4 11.86 3.13 -31.54
N PRO A 5 12.34 2.78 -32.77
CA PRO A 5 13.68 2.21 -32.95
C PRO A 5 14.82 3.12 -32.46
N SER A 6 14.60 4.43 -32.40
CA SER A 6 15.53 5.40 -31.79
C SER A 6 15.69 5.26 -30.28
N GLY A 7 14.78 4.52 -29.63
CA GLY A 7 14.70 4.41 -28.18
C GLY A 7 13.74 5.40 -27.52
N GLU A 8 13.29 6.41 -28.26
CA GLU A 8 12.29 7.38 -27.81
C GLU A 8 10.88 6.77 -27.80
N TRP A 9 9.95 7.49 -27.20
CA TRP A 9 8.55 7.13 -27.11
C TRP A 9 7.69 8.01 -28.01
N ARG A 10 6.64 7.45 -28.60
CA ARG A 10 5.60 8.19 -29.29
C ARG A 10 4.25 7.94 -28.60
N VAL A 11 3.61 9.03 -28.20
CA VAL A 11 2.28 9.03 -27.59
C VAL A 11 1.28 9.57 -28.60
N HIS A 12 0.32 8.75 -28.99
CA HIS A 12 -0.78 9.14 -29.88
C HIS A 12 -1.97 9.59 -29.04
N THR A 13 -2.57 10.70 -29.41
CA THR A 13 -3.78 11.26 -28.82
C THR A 13 -4.77 11.65 -29.92
N ASP A 14 -6.00 11.97 -29.55
CA ASP A 14 -7.02 12.53 -30.42
C ASP A 14 -6.63 13.89 -31.03
N LYS A 15 -5.65 14.59 -30.45
CA LYS A 15 -5.15 15.91 -30.89
C LYS A 15 -3.82 15.84 -31.63
N GLY A 16 -3.27 14.64 -31.84
CA GLY A 16 -2.00 14.43 -32.53
C GLY A 16 -1.04 13.54 -31.78
N SER A 17 0.19 13.45 -32.25
CA SER A 17 1.24 12.60 -31.69
C SER A 17 2.37 13.43 -31.12
N ILE A 18 2.91 13.01 -29.99
CA ILE A 18 4.06 13.61 -29.33
C ILE A 18 5.19 12.58 -29.28
N GLN A 19 6.40 12.98 -29.65
CA GLN A 19 7.60 12.17 -29.47
C GLN A 19 8.43 12.74 -28.33
N ALA A 20 8.90 11.87 -27.43
CA ALA A 20 9.63 12.24 -26.22
C ALA A 20 10.65 11.17 -25.84
N GLU A 21 11.74 11.58 -25.21
CA GLU A 21 12.75 10.69 -24.64
C GLU A 21 12.21 9.92 -23.43
N SER A 22 11.31 10.57 -22.68
CA SER A 22 10.73 10.01 -21.45
C SER A 22 9.22 10.22 -21.41
N VAL A 23 8.50 9.20 -20.90
CA VAL A 23 7.07 9.23 -20.61
C VAL A 23 6.84 8.91 -19.15
N ILE A 24 6.03 9.73 -18.47
CA ILE A 24 5.66 9.50 -17.07
C ILE A 24 4.16 9.20 -17.02
N ASN A 25 3.82 7.98 -16.58
CA ASN A 25 2.45 7.58 -16.29
C ASN A 25 2.03 8.15 -14.92
N ALA A 26 1.30 9.25 -14.94
CA ALA A 26 0.73 9.91 -13.76
C ALA A 26 -0.81 9.87 -13.77
N ALA A 27 -1.40 8.80 -14.33
CA ALA A 27 -2.82 8.70 -14.64
C ALA A 27 -3.71 8.29 -13.44
N GLY A 28 -3.18 8.29 -12.21
CA GLY A 28 -3.95 8.01 -11.00
C GLY A 28 -4.59 6.62 -11.04
N TYR A 29 -5.93 6.54 -10.87
CA TYR A 29 -6.66 5.28 -10.93
C TYR A 29 -6.67 4.64 -12.33
N ARG A 30 -6.42 5.40 -13.40
CA ARG A 30 -6.23 4.87 -14.75
C ARG A 30 -4.78 4.44 -15.04
N GLY A 31 -3.89 4.50 -14.05
CA GLY A 31 -2.48 4.15 -14.22
C GLY A 31 -2.25 2.74 -14.75
N GLY A 32 -3.09 1.77 -14.38
CA GLY A 32 -3.05 0.41 -14.90
C GLY A 32 -3.37 0.32 -16.40
N GLU A 33 -4.37 1.10 -16.88
CA GLU A 33 -4.72 1.15 -18.30
C GLU A 33 -3.58 1.75 -19.15
N VAL A 34 -2.94 2.80 -18.64
CA VAL A 34 -1.78 3.41 -19.34
C VAL A 34 -0.57 2.47 -19.35
N ALA A 35 -0.32 1.74 -18.27
CA ALA A 35 0.72 0.72 -18.22
C ALA A 35 0.47 -0.41 -19.23
N ALA A 36 -0.78 -0.86 -19.36
CA ALA A 36 -1.18 -1.89 -20.32
C ALA A 36 -0.93 -1.47 -21.79
N MET A 37 -0.97 -0.16 -22.11
CA MET A 37 -0.63 0.33 -23.47
C MET A 37 0.80 0.05 -23.88
N VAL A 38 1.70 -0.21 -22.93
CA VAL A 38 3.11 -0.54 -23.17
C VAL A 38 3.45 -1.99 -22.77
N GLY A 39 2.43 -2.81 -22.49
CA GLY A 39 2.58 -4.22 -22.12
C GLY A 39 2.96 -4.47 -20.65
N GLU A 40 2.82 -3.46 -19.79
CA GLU A 40 3.11 -3.56 -18.35
C GLU A 40 1.84 -3.83 -17.54
N TYR A 41 1.99 -4.62 -16.49
CA TYR A 41 0.98 -4.78 -15.45
C TYR A 41 1.34 -3.91 -14.24
N LEU A 42 0.42 -3.05 -13.84
CA LEU A 42 0.60 -2.21 -12.66
C LEU A 42 -0.45 -2.58 -11.60
N PRO A 43 -0.04 -3.01 -10.39
CA PRO A 43 -0.94 -3.54 -9.39
C PRO A 43 -1.73 -2.42 -8.69
N ILE A 44 -2.78 -1.94 -9.34
CA ILE A 44 -3.66 -0.89 -8.84
C ILE A 44 -5.10 -1.41 -8.84
N VAL A 45 -5.78 -1.27 -7.71
CA VAL A 45 -7.22 -1.45 -7.57
C VAL A 45 -7.86 -0.10 -7.26
N THR A 46 -8.95 0.22 -7.93
CA THR A 46 -9.75 1.38 -7.60
C THR A 46 -10.78 0.98 -6.54
N LEU A 47 -10.71 1.64 -5.39
CA LEU A 47 -11.70 1.52 -4.32
C LEU A 47 -12.59 2.77 -4.31
N SER A 48 -13.79 2.68 -3.75
CA SER A 48 -14.58 3.88 -3.42
C SER A 48 -14.20 4.36 -2.02
N HIS A 49 -13.88 5.63 -1.91
CA HIS A 49 -13.62 6.29 -0.63
C HIS A 49 -14.59 7.45 -0.45
N GLN A 50 -15.21 7.54 0.71
CA GLN A 50 -16.19 8.57 0.95
C GLN A 50 -15.99 9.28 2.29
N TYR A 51 -16.47 10.51 2.35
CA TYR A 51 -16.58 11.29 3.57
C TYR A 51 -17.85 12.14 3.54
N LEU A 52 -18.36 12.44 4.71
CA LEU A 52 -19.47 13.38 4.84
C LEU A 52 -19.01 14.76 5.32
N ILE A 53 -19.78 15.76 4.94
CA ILE A 53 -19.69 17.13 5.43
C ILE A 53 -21.01 17.44 6.15
N THR A 54 -20.92 17.94 7.38
CA THR A 54 -22.12 18.31 8.15
C THR A 54 -22.66 19.66 7.70
N GLU A 55 -23.93 19.94 8.06
CA GLU A 55 -24.44 21.28 8.16
C GLU A 55 -23.62 22.11 9.15
N ASP A 56 -23.82 23.42 9.15
CA ASP A 56 -23.15 24.34 10.05
C ASP A 56 -23.56 24.06 11.51
N ILE A 57 -22.58 24.07 12.39
CA ILE A 57 -22.72 23.84 13.84
C ILE A 57 -22.56 25.18 14.54
N PRO A 58 -23.60 25.74 15.18
CA PRO A 58 -23.55 27.09 15.77
C PRO A 58 -22.39 27.30 16.73
N ALA A 59 -22.09 26.32 17.56
CA ALA A 59 -20.97 26.38 18.49
C ALA A 59 -19.58 26.50 17.83
N LEU A 60 -19.44 26.06 16.56
CA LEU A 60 -18.22 26.26 15.79
C LEU A 60 -18.13 27.69 15.22
N ALA A 61 -19.27 28.26 14.85
CA ALA A 61 -19.33 29.65 14.42
C ALA A 61 -18.95 30.63 15.55
N GLU A 62 -19.40 30.35 16.77
CA GLU A 62 -19.10 31.15 17.97
C GLU A 62 -17.63 31.14 18.37
N ARG A 63 -16.84 30.16 17.93
CA ARG A 63 -15.40 30.07 18.21
C ARG A 63 -14.55 31.08 17.46
N GLY A 64 -15.10 31.76 16.46
CA GLY A 64 -14.36 32.68 15.61
C GLY A 64 -13.29 31.97 14.76
N GLU A 65 -12.07 32.51 14.72
CA GLU A 65 -10.98 31.99 13.87
C GLU A 65 -10.25 30.78 14.46
N ALA A 66 -10.46 30.45 15.73
CA ALA A 66 -9.80 29.33 16.40
C ALA A 66 -10.31 27.99 15.88
N ARG A 67 -9.51 27.30 15.07
CA ARG A 67 -9.84 25.98 14.53
C ARG A 67 -9.64 24.86 15.54
N LEU A 68 -10.44 23.81 15.40
CA LEU A 68 -10.26 22.58 16.15
C LEU A 68 -9.03 21.80 15.64
N PRO A 69 -8.34 21.07 16.52
CA PRO A 69 -7.37 20.07 16.10
C PRO A 69 -8.02 19.04 15.17
N LEU A 70 -7.21 18.44 14.28
CA LEU A 70 -7.63 17.26 13.55
C LEU A 70 -7.74 16.08 14.50
N LEU A 71 -8.87 15.37 14.45
CA LEU A 71 -9.09 14.14 15.21
C LEU A 71 -8.85 12.94 14.30
N ARG A 72 -8.20 11.93 14.84
CA ARG A 72 -8.03 10.61 14.25
C ARG A 72 -8.42 9.56 15.28
N ASP A 73 -9.34 8.66 14.93
CA ASP A 73 -9.75 7.54 15.79
C ASP A 73 -9.21 6.24 15.19
N PRO A 74 -8.12 5.69 15.73
CA PRO A 74 -7.52 4.46 15.19
C PRO A 74 -8.28 3.18 15.57
N ASP A 75 -9.17 3.22 16.56
CA ASP A 75 -9.95 2.06 16.98
C ASP A 75 -11.07 1.76 15.98
N VAL A 76 -11.61 2.82 15.38
CA VAL A 76 -12.71 2.73 14.38
C VAL A 76 -12.24 3.08 12.97
N SER A 77 -11.02 3.58 12.80
CA SER A 77 -10.42 3.94 11.52
C SER A 77 -11.14 5.07 10.79
N TYR A 78 -11.29 6.22 11.46
CA TYR A 78 -11.80 7.44 10.82
C TYR A 78 -10.96 8.67 11.20
N TYR A 79 -11.09 9.71 10.38
CA TYR A 79 -10.61 11.05 10.67
C TYR A 79 -11.77 12.04 10.73
N MET A 80 -11.58 13.12 11.51
CA MET A 80 -12.51 14.23 11.57
C MET A 80 -11.73 15.56 11.62
N ARG A 81 -12.22 16.56 10.94
CA ARG A 81 -11.68 17.92 11.01
C ARG A 81 -12.78 18.95 10.83
N GLN A 82 -12.49 20.15 11.28
CA GLN A 82 -13.37 21.30 11.02
C GLN A 82 -13.30 21.69 9.54
N GLU A 83 -14.45 21.93 8.93
CA GLU A 83 -14.60 22.48 7.60
C GLU A 83 -15.56 23.67 7.67
N ARG A 84 -14.98 24.90 7.59
CA ARG A 84 -15.73 26.14 7.83
C ARG A 84 -16.43 26.10 9.20
N GLN A 85 -17.77 26.13 9.22
CA GLN A 85 -18.60 26.05 10.43
C GLN A 85 -19.19 24.66 10.69
N GLY A 86 -18.79 23.66 9.92
CA GLY A 86 -19.18 22.27 10.07
C GLY A 86 -17.96 21.37 10.32
N LEU A 87 -18.21 20.07 10.22
CA LEU A 87 -17.20 19.03 10.37
C LEU A 87 -17.16 18.15 9.10
N ILE A 88 -16.00 17.64 8.77
CA ILE A 88 -15.81 16.51 7.86
C ILE A 88 -15.55 15.27 8.70
N LEU A 89 -16.25 14.17 8.39
CA LEU A 89 -16.00 12.83 8.90
C LEU A 89 -15.68 11.92 7.72
N GLY A 90 -14.49 11.32 7.68
CA GLY A 90 -14.05 10.40 6.64
C GLY A 90 -13.49 9.11 7.23
N PRO A 91 -14.20 7.99 7.14
CA PRO A 91 -13.70 6.69 7.54
C PRO A 91 -12.92 6.02 6.43
N TYR A 92 -12.07 5.05 6.82
CA TYR A 92 -11.59 4.00 5.95
C TYR A 92 -12.39 2.74 6.29
N GLU A 93 -13.45 2.52 5.50
CA GLU A 93 -14.48 1.56 5.85
C GLU A 93 -13.99 0.13 5.73
N TRP A 94 -14.40 -0.70 6.68
CA TRP A 94 -14.24 -2.14 6.57
C TRP A 94 -15.12 -2.66 5.43
N GLN A 95 -14.59 -3.58 4.63
CA GLN A 95 -15.24 -4.09 3.41
C GLN A 95 -15.36 -3.02 2.31
N ALA A 96 -14.25 -2.31 2.06
CA ALA A 96 -14.16 -1.36 0.98
C ALA A 96 -14.63 -1.96 -0.35
N THR A 97 -15.38 -1.17 -1.12
CA THR A 97 -15.90 -1.59 -2.41
C THR A 97 -14.86 -1.35 -3.50
N ALA A 98 -14.47 -2.42 -4.21
CA ALA A 98 -13.64 -2.31 -5.40
C ALA A 98 -14.48 -2.10 -6.64
N HIS A 99 -14.00 -1.27 -7.54
CA HIS A 99 -14.66 -0.91 -8.79
C HIS A 99 -13.77 -1.27 -9.98
N TRP A 100 -14.42 -1.55 -11.12
CA TRP A 100 -13.78 -1.68 -12.43
C TRP A 100 -12.62 -2.69 -12.44
N LEU A 101 -12.88 -3.91 -11.95
CA LEU A 101 -11.87 -4.96 -11.90
C LEU A 101 -11.37 -5.37 -13.29
N ASP A 102 -12.19 -5.21 -14.34
CA ASP A 102 -11.82 -5.50 -15.70
C ASP A 102 -11.40 -4.24 -16.47
N ARG A 103 -12.25 -3.21 -16.48
CA ARG A 103 -12.01 -1.98 -17.24
C ARG A 103 -12.76 -0.79 -16.63
N ILE A 104 -12.11 0.36 -16.63
CA ILE A 104 -12.73 1.63 -16.24
C ILE A 104 -13.56 2.16 -17.43
N PRO A 105 -14.83 2.54 -17.23
CA PRO A 105 -15.64 3.12 -18.30
C PRO A 105 -14.99 4.38 -18.89
N ASP A 106 -14.97 4.48 -20.22
CA ASP A 106 -14.31 5.61 -20.92
C ASP A 106 -14.95 6.96 -20.54
N GLU A 107 -16.28 6.96 -20.34
CA GLU A 107 -17.05 8.13 -19.96
C GLU A 107 -16.87 8.57 -18.50
N PHE A 108 -16.28 7.72 -17.65
CA PHE A 108 -16.03 8.08 -16.25
C PHE A 108 -14.83 9.02 -16.14
N ALA A 109 -15.09 10.30 -16.25
CA ALA A 109 -14.08 11.36 -16.13
C ALA A 109 -14.65 12.55 -15.35
N ASN A 110 -13.90 13.03 -14.35
CA ASN A 110 -14.33 14.13 -13.47
C ASN A 110 -15.68 13.89 -12.78
N GLN A 111 -15.95 12.63 -12.45
CA GLN A 111 -17.18 12.20 -11.82
C GLN A 111 -16.92 11.62 -10.43
N LEU A 112 -17.97 11.60 -9.61
CA LEU A 112 -18.01 10.92 -8.32
C LEU A 112 -18.94 9.72 -8.44
N PHE A 113 -18.81 8.78 -7.52
CA PHE A 113 -19.81 7.74 -7.30
C PHE A 113 -21.02 8.31 -6.58
N ASP A 114 -22.14 7.59 -6.66
CA ASP A 114 -23.29 7.86 -5.81
C ASP A 114 -22.91 7.73 -4.34
N ASP A 115 -23.52 8.52 -3.48
CA ASP A 115 -23.32 8.45 -2.04
C ASP A 115 -23.91 7.15 -1.45
N ASP A 116 -23.25 6.65 -0.42
CA ASP A 116 -23.67 5.46 0.30
C ASP A 116 -23.58 5.71 1.82
N LEU A 117 -24.62 6.37 2.34
CA LEU A 117 -24.72 6.67 3.77
C LEU A 117 -24.75 5.42 4.65
N GLY A 118 -25.31 4.31 4.13
CA GLY A 118 -25.38 3.05 4.88
C GLY A 118 -23.99 2.53 5.28
N ARG A 119 -22.98 2.72 4.44
CA ARG A 119 -21.59 2.38 4.78
C ARG A 119 -20.98 3.27 5.84
N LEU A 120 -21.50 4.49 6.01
CA LEU A 120 -20.99 5.46 6.99
C LEU A 120 -21.63 5.32 8.38
N GLU A 121 -22.78 4.66 8.48
CA GLU A 121 -23.65 4.67 9.67
C GLU A 121 -22.89 4.35 10.96
N LYS A 122 -22.19 3.21 11.03
CA LYS A 122 -21.43 2.83 12.23
C LYS A 122 -20.30 3.79 12.61
N TYR A 123 -19.73 4.49 11.61
CA TYR A 123 -18.67 5.48 11.84
C TYR A 123 -19.25 6.80 12.34
N ILE A 124 -20.45 7.15 11.86
CA ILE A 124 -21.21 8.30 12.36
C ILE A 124 -21.59 8.07 13.83
N GLU A 125 -22.10 6.88 14.18
CA GLU A 125 -22.44 6.52 15.54
C GLU A 125 -21.22 6.62 16.48
N ALA A 126 -20.12 5.97 16.12
CA ALA A 126 -18.89 6.02 16.91
C ALA A 126 -18.31 7.45 17.02
N ALA A 127 -18.40 8.24 15.94
CA ALA A 127 -17.96 9.62 15.95
C ALA A 127 -18.87 10.51 16.82
N CYS A 128 -20.17 10.26 16.86
CA CYS A 128 -21.12 10.95 17.76
C CYS A 128 -20.84 10.63 19.24
N GLU A 129 -20.48 9.39 19.56
CA GLU A 129 -20.06 9.03 20.91
C GLU A 129 -18.81 9.79 21.35
N ARG A 130 -17.83 9.94 20.46
CA ARG A 130 -16.57 10.64 20.72
C ARG A 130 -16.72 12.16 20.71
N VAL A 131 -17.54 12.69 19.82
CA VAL A 131 -17.79 14.12 19.58
C VAL A 131 -19.30 14.36 19.56
N PRO A 132 -19.98 14.44 20.72
CA PRO A 132 -21.45 14.46 20.81
C PRO A 132 -22.13 15.57 20.00
N ILE A 133 -21.46 16.72 19.79
CA ILE A 133 -22.01 17.81 19.00
C ILE A 133 -22.25 17.42 17.52
N LEU A 134 -21.54 16.41 17.02
CA LEU A 134 -21.75 15.90 15.66
C LEU A 134 -23.18 15.38 15.49
N GLY A 135 -23.73 14.73 16.51
CA GLY A 135 -25.10 14.20 16.51
C GLY A 135 -26.22 15.26 16.46
N THR A 136 -25.85 16.54 16.60
CA THR A 136 -26.81 17.66 16.48
C THR A 136 -26.86 18.27 15.08
N ALA A 137 -25.94 17.88 14.20
CA ALA A 137 -25.82 18.44 12.86
C ALA A 137 -26.41 17.49 11.80
N GLY A 138 -27.11 18.05 10.82
CA GLY A 138 -27.50 17.31 9.62
C GLY A 138 -26.31 17.01 8.69
N VAL A 139 -26.49 16.08 7.77
CA VAL A 139 -25.54 15.81 6.69
C VAL A 139 -25.82 16.76 5.53
N LYS A 140 -24.87 17.63 5.23
CA LYS A 140 -24.95 18.58 4.12
C LYS A 140 -24.60 17.92 2.79
N LYS A 141 -23.58 17.08 2.79
CA LYS A 141 -23.08 16.43 1.58
C LYS A 141 -22.25 15.19 1.92
N VAL A 142 -22.39 14.17 1.08
CA VAL A 142 -21.44 13.06 1.01
C VAL A 142 -20.61 13.22 -0.26
N ILE A 143 -19.32 12.96 -0.17
CA ILE A 143 -18.42 12.88 -1.33
C ILE A 143 -17.94 11.44 -1.37
N ASN A 144 -18.20 10.76 -2.48
CA ASN A 144 -17.75 9.39 -2.73
C ASN A 144 -17.01 9.35 -4.06
N GLY A 145 -15.74 9.01 -4.03
CA GLY A 145 -14.90 9.07 -5.23
C GLY A 145 -13.93 7.90 -5.37
N PRO A 146 -13.37 7.72 -6.57
CA PRO A 146 -12.37 6.68 -6.83
C PRO A 146 -11.05 7.02 -6.15
N ILE A 147 -10.50 6.06 -5.42
CA ILE A 147 -9.17 6.13 -4.81
C ILE A 147 -8.34 4.93 -5.30
N PRO A 148 -7.16 5.16 -5.91
CA PRO A 148 -6.30 4.08 -6.36
C PRO A 148 -5.49 3.50 -5.20
N TYR A 149 -5.47 2.17 -5.08
CA TYR A 149 -4.69 1.46 -4.07
C TYR A 149 -3.73 0.46 -4.69
N ALA A 150 -2.45 0.59 -4.36
CA ALA A 150 -1.50 -0.51 -4.47
C ALA A 150 -1.66 -1.46 -3.27
N PRO A 151 -1.13 -2.69 -3.32
CA PRO A 151 -1.31 -3.67 -2.25
C PRO A 151 -0.83 -3.23 -0.87
N ASP A 152 0.14 -2.35 -0.77
CA ASP A 152 0.68 -1.79 0.48
C ASP A 152 0.22 -0.36 0.79
N GLY A 153 -0.64 0.23 -0.06
CA GLY A 153 -1.11 1.60 0.08
C GLY A 153 -0.10 2.68 -0.30
N ASN A 154 1.14 2.33 -0.59
CA ASN A 154 2.14 3.28 -1.04
C ASN A 154 2.04 3.54 -2.55
N PRO A 155 2.36 4.74 -3.03
CA PRO A 155 2.37 5.02 -4.46
C PRO A 155 3.41 4.18 -5.21
N LEU A 156 3.25 4.12 -6.53
CA LEU A 156 4.13 3.44 -7.46
C LEU A 156 4.94 4.50 -8.21
N ILE A 157 6.21 4.67 -7.83
CA ILE A 157 7.09 5.72 -8.36
C ILE A 157 8.39 5.08 -8.82
N GLY A 158 8.75 5.24 -10.10
CA GLY A 158 10.02 4.76 -10.63
C GLY A 158 9.93 4.21 -12.04
N PRO A 159 11.03 3.64 -12.55
CA PRO A 159 11.10 3.14 -13.93
C PRO A 159 10.25 1.88 -14.10
N ALA A 160 9.61 1.76 -15.25
CA ALA A 160 8.95 0.54 -15.68
C ALA A 160 9.98 -0.55 -16.00
N PRO A 161 9.79 -1.81 -15.55
CA PRO A 161 10.71 -2.90 -15.84
C PRO A 161 10.92 -3.12 -17.33
N GLY A 162 12.17 -3.15 -17.79
CA GLY A 162 12.50 -3.43 -19.18
C GLY A 162 12.13 -2.36 -20.20
N LEU A 163 11.58 -1.22 -19.78
CA LEU A 163 11.13 -0.12 -20.63
C LEU A 163 11.90 1.19 -20.35
N PRO A 164 13.13 1.32 -20.81
CA PRO A 164 13.93 2.54 -20.62
C PRO A 164 13.19 3.80 -21.09
N GLY A 165 13.18 4.85 -20.25
CA GLY A 165 12.49 6.09 -20.51
C GLY A 165 10.99 6.08 -20.20
N PHE A 166 10.43 4.96 -19.74
CA PHE A 166 9.06 4.91 -19.24
C PHE A 166 9.03 4.81 -17.70
N TYR A 167 8.26 5.68 -17.08
CA TYR A 167 8.19 5.79 -15.60
C TYR A 167 6.76 5.76 -15.14
N HIS A 168 6.55 5.25 -13.91
CA HIS A 168 5.29 5.32 -13.19
C HIS A 168 5.36 6.36 -12.07
N CYS A 169 4.27 7.08 -11.85
CA CYS A 169 4.07 8.01 -10.75
C CYS A 169 2.57 8.08 -10.42
N CYS A 170 2.01 6.98 -9.91
CA CYS A 170 0.56 6.80 -9.71
C CYS A 170 0.23 5.98 -8.46
N ALA A 171 -1.05 5.65 -8.26
CA ALA A 171 -1.58 4.97 -7.07
C ALA A 171 -1.41 5.77 -5.78
N PHE A 172 -1.60 7.08 -5.84
CA PHE A 172 -1.53 7.94 -4.65
C PHE A 172 -2.83 7.93 -3.87
N THR A 173 -2.80 7.47 -2.64
CA THR A 173 -3.93 7.55 -1.70
C THR A 173 -4.01 8.93 -1.05
N PHE A 174 -2.88 9.58 -0.82
CA PHE A 174 -2.75 10.94 -0.28
C PHE A 174 -2.12 11.91 -1.32
N GLY A 175 -2.66 11.93 -2.53
CA GLY A 175 -2.05 12.57 -3.69
C GLY A 175 -1.55 14.00 -3.46
N ILE A 176 -2.38 14.87 -2.87
CA ILE A 176 -2.00 16.27 -2.63
C ILE A 176 -0.84 16.36 -1.64
N ALA A 177 -0.89 15.59 -0.55
CA ALA A 177 0.16 15.63 0.49
C ALA A 177 1.50 15.06 0.00
N GLN A 178 1.47 14.06 -0.89
CA GLN A 178 2.65 13.35 -1.38
C GLN A 178 3.23 13.94 -2.68
N ALA A 179 2.48 14.79 -3.39
CA ALA A 179 2.83 15.28 -4.73
C ALA A 179 4.20 15.96 -4.80
N GLY A 180 4.55 16.78 -3.82
CA GLY A 180 5.85 17.49 -3.79
C GLY A 180 7.04 16.54 -3.71
N GLY A 181 6.99 15.57 -2.79
CA GLY A 181 8.04 14.55 -2.65
C GLY A 181 8.12 13.63 -3.86
N ALA A 182 6.97 13.20 -4.37
CA ALA A 182 6.89 12.37 -5.57
C ALA A 182 7.48 13.07 -6.80
N GLY A 183 7.19 14.37 -6.95
CA GLY A 183 7.75 15.18 -8.04
C GLY A 183 9.27 15.26 -7.99
N LYS A 184 9.88 15.43 -6.79
CA LYS A 184 11.34 15.36 -6.63
C LYS A 184 11.88 14.00 -7.05
N ILE A 185 11.33 12.91 -6.51
CA ILE A 185 11.81 11.55 -6.79
C ILE A 185 11.75 11.22 -8.29
N ILE A 186 10.62 11.52 -8.96
CA ILE A 186 10.49 11.20 -10.38
C ILE A 186 11.40 12.07 -11.25
N ALA A 187 11.61 13.33 -10.88
CA ALA A 187 12.54 14.21 -11.57
C ALA A 187 13.98 13.70 -11.47
N GLU A 188 14.40 13.21 -10.32
CA GLU A 188 15.73 12.61 -10.12
C GLU A 188 15.91 11.31 -10.91
N TRP A 189 14.87 10.46 -10.96
CA TRP A 189 14.87 9.27 -11.85
C TRP A 189 15.10 9.64 -13.30
N VAL A 190 14.38 10.65 -13.80
CA VAL A 190 14.48 11.08 -15.20
C VAL A 190 15.83 11.76 -15.49
N ALA A 191 16.29 12.64 -14.61
CA ALA A 191 17.49 13.45 -14.84
C ALA A 191 18.81 12.72 -14.53
N HIS A 192 18.81 11.83 -13.54
CA HIS A 192 20.03 11.23 -12.98
C HIS A 192 20.02 9.70 -13.03
N GLY A 193 18.92 9.06 -13.42
CA GLY A 193 18.77 7.61 -13.47
C GLY A 193 18.59 6.94 -12.10
N GLN A 194 18.63 7.71 -11.01
CA GLN A 194 18.39 7.27 -9.64
C GLN A 194 18.08 8.45 -8.73
N PRO A 195 17.22 8.28 -7.72
CA PRO A 195 16.99 9.30 -6.70
C PRO A 195 18.13 9.33 -5.67
N GLU A 196 18.23 10.46 -4.98
CA GLU A 196 19.18 10.66 -3.88
C GLU A 196 18.87 9.74 -2.68
N TRP A 197 17.60 9.47 -2.44
CA TRP A 197 17.15 8.66 -1.31
C TRP A 197 16.91 7.21 -1.72
N ASP A 198 17.02 6.30 -0.76
CA ASP A 198 16.49 4.94 -0.93
C ASP A 198 14.96 4.99 -0.93
N VAL A 199 14.38 4.80 -2.11
CA VAL A 199 12.94 4.85 -2.35
C VAL A 199 12.36 3.48 -2.72
N TRP A 200 13.06 2.39 -2.39
CA TRP A 200 12.58 1.03 -2.69
C TRP A 200 11.13 0.78 -2.27
N PRO A 201 10.64 1.26 -1.10
CA PRO A 201 9.25 1.11 -0.71
C PRO A 201 8.22 1.79 -1.64
N LEU A 202 8.68 2.68 -2.53
CA LEU A 202 7.84 3.39 -3.51
C LEU A 202 8.07 2.89 -4.93
N ASP A 203 9.18 2.18 -5.19
CA ASP A 203 9.55 1.71 -6.52
C ASP A 203 8.49 0.72 -7.05
N SER A 204 8.00 0.97 -8.26
CA SER A 204 7.00 0.11 -8.91
C SER A 204 7.48 -1.33 -9.08
N ARG A 205 8.80 -1.54 -9.20
CA ARG A 205 9.45 -2.85 -9.35
C ARG A 205 9.42 -3.71 -8.09
N ARG A 206 8.95 -3.18 -6.94
CA ARG A 206 8.72 -4.00 -5.73
C ARG A 206 7.64 -5.04 -5.91
N TYR A 207 6.77 -4.85 -6.89
CA TYR A 207 5.75 -5.80 -7.32
C TYR A 207 6.15 -6.41 -8.67
N LEU A 208 6.30 -7.72 -8.69
CA LEU A 208 6.57 -8.51 -9.87
C LEU A 208 5.45 -9.57 -10.03
N ASP A 209 5.71 -10.65 -10.73
CA ASP A 209 4.75 -11.69 -11.14
C ASP A 209 3.88 -12.28 -10.00
N PHE A 210 4.30 -12.15 -8.74
CA PHE A 210 3.51 -12.64 -7.62
C PHE A 210 2.28 -11.77 -7.32
N ALA A 211 2.30 -10.50 -7.71
CA ALA A 211 1.23 -9.55 -7.46
C ALA A 211 0.14 -9.64 -8.53
N ASN A 212 -0.48 -10.81 -8.66
CA ASN A 212 -1.62 -11.03 -9.55
C ASN A 212 -2.90 -10.35 -9.01
N ASP A 213 -3.94 -10.26 -9.85
CA ASP A 213 -5.19 -9.56 -9.54
C ASP A 213 -5.82 -10.01 -8.21
N LYS A 214 -5.81 -11.32 -7.93
CA LYS A 214 -6.35 -11.86 -6.67
C LYS A 214 -5.59 -11.36 -5.45
N PHE A 215 -4.26 -11.34 -5.51
CA PHE A 215 -3.40 -10.81 -4.45
C PHE A 215 -3.62 -9.31 -4.29
N VAL A 216 -3.61 -8.57 -5.41
CA VAL A 216 -3.74 -7.10 -5.43
C VAL A 216 -5.07 -6.67 -4.83
N LEU A 217 -6.18 -7.29 -5.27
CA LEU A 217 -7.52 -6.99 -4.75
C LEU A 217 -7.61 -7.25 -3.24
N ALA A 218 -7.21 -8.44 -2.80
CA ALA A 218 -7.30 -8.80 -1.39
C ALA A 218 -6.45 -7.90 -0.49
N LYS A 219 -5.22 -7.60 -0.92
CA LYS A 219 -4.31 -6.72 -0.18
C LYS A 219 -4.72 -5.26 -0.19
N ALA A 220 -5.21 -4.73 -1.31
CA ALA A 220 -5.68 -3.36 -1.40
C ALA A 220 -6.86 -3.11 -0.44
N ILE A 221 -7.84 -4.02 -0.40
CA ILE A 221 -8.98 -3.94 0.53
C ILE A 221 -8.51 -4.00 1.99
N GLU A 222 -7.64 -4.97 2.34
CA GLU A 222 -7.10 -5.11 3.69
C GLU A 222 -6.31 -3.85 4.10
N THR A 223 -5.48 -3.32 3.21
CA THR A 223 -4.67 -2.13 3.49
C THR A 223 -5.54 -0.90 3.67
N TYR A 224 -6.54 -0.69 2.82
CA TYR A 224 -7.50 0.39 2.96
C TYR A 224 -8.20 0.37 4.33
N GLN A 225 -8.70 -0.79 4.75
CA GLN A 225 -9.40 -0.94 6.04
C GLN A 225 -8.54 -0.55 7.24
N HIS A 226 -7.22 -0.75 7.13
CA HIS A 226 -6.26 -0.48 8.19
C HIS A 226 -5.50 0.84 8.04
N GLU A 227 -5.89 1.70 7.10
CA GLU A 227 -5.15 2.94 6.78
C GLU A 227 -4.97 3.86 8.00
N TYR A 228 -6.01 3.97 8.83
CA TYR A 228 -5.97 4.71 10.09
C TYR A 228 -6.02 3.83 11.33
N GLY A 229 -5.98 2.52 11.16
CA GLY A 229 -5.93 1.58 12.27
C GLY A 229 -4.61 1.64 13.04
N ILE A 230 -4.60 1.03 14.21
CA ILE A 230 -3.38 0.85 15.00
C ILE A 230 -2.50 -0.19 14.29
N GLY A 231 -1.25 0.18 13.98
CA GLY A 231 -0.22 -0.74 13.52
C GLY A 231 0.55 -1.32 14.70
N TYR A 232 0.43 -2.60 14.96
CA TYR A 232 1.17 -3.26 16.04
C TYR A 232 2.52 -3.81 15.56
N PRO A 233 3.54 -3.84 16.43
CA PRO A 233 4.81 -4.48 16.11
C PRO A 233 4.62 -5.95 15.73
N ALA A 234 5.25 -6.35 14.61
CA ALA A 234 5.19 -7.71 14.07
C ALA A 234 3.76 -8.22 13.75
N GLU A 235 2.81 -7.33 13.54
CA GLU A 235 1.50 -7.69 13.00
C GLU A 235 1.64 -8.27 11.60
N GLU A 236 1.01 -9.41 11.37
CA GLU A 236 0.96 -10.08 10.07
C GLU A 236 -0.48 -10.09 9.55
N ARG A 237 -0.68 -9.50 8.39
CA ARG A 237 -2.00 -9.39 7.77
C ARG A 237 -2.22 -10.51 6.76
N PRO A 238 -3.34 -11.26 6.84
CA PRO A 238 -3.50 -12.53 6.12
C PRO A 238 -3.95 -12.41 4.66
N ALA A 239 -4.53 -11.29 4.24
CA ALA A 239 -5.11 -11.21 2.91
C ALA A 239 -4.09 -11.48 1.79
N GLY A 240 -4.52 -12.19 0.74
CA GLY A 240 -3.69 -12.53 -0.42
C GLY A 240 -2.57 -13.54 -0.15
N ARG A 241 -2.47 -14.12 1.05
CA ARG A 241 -1.43 -15.09 1.40
C ARG A 241 -1.90 -16.55 1.20
N PRO A 242 -0.98 -17.50 0.92
CA PRO A 242 0.44 -17.26 0.58
C PRO A 242 0.60 -16.74 -0.85
N ALA A 243 1.53 -15.78 -1.08
CA ALA A 243 1.84 -15.28 -2.41
C ALA A 243 3.06 -15.98 -3.03
N LYS A 244 4.16 -16.07 -2.27
CA LYS A 244 5.36 -16.83 -2.65
C LYS A 244 5.76 -17.78 -1.53
N THR A 245 6.11 -19.01 -1.89
CA THR A 245 6.52 -20.04 -0.94
C THR A 245 7.84 -20.68 -1.34
N SER A 246 8.68 -21.01 -0.36
CA SER A 246 9.88 -21.81 -0.58
C SER A 246 9.52 -23.30 -0.77
N PRO A 247 10.44 -24.12 -1.31
CA PRO A 247 10.27 -25.57 -1.32
C PRO A 247 10.11 -26.21 0.07
N ALA A 248 10.58 -25.52 1.14
CA ALA A 248 10.45 -25.99 2.51
C ALA A 248 9.09 -25.65 3.15
N TYR A 249 8.31 -24.76 2.57
CA TYR A 249 7.08 -24.20 3.16
C TYR A 249 6.11 -25.26 3.72
N LEU A 250 5.73 -26.24 2.91
CA LEU A 250 4.79 -27.28 3.34
C LEU A 250 5.35 -28.16 4.46
N ARG A 251 6.67 -28.41 4.47
CA ARG A 251 7.33 -29.17 5.53
C ARG A 251 7.38 -28.38 6.84
N LEU A 252 7.60 -27.06 6.76
CA LEU A 252 7.59 -26.18 7.92
C LEU A 252 6.17 -26.01 8.47
N ALA A 253 5.17 -25.88 7.58
CA ALA A 253 3.75 -25.86 7.96
C ALA A 253 3.34 -27.14 8.69
N ALA A 254 3.72 -28.32 8.18
CA ALA A 254 3.47 -29.60 8.82
C ALA A 254 4.14 -29.74 10.21
N LYS A 255 5.19 -28.97 10.49
CA LYS A 255 5.82 -28.86 11.79
C LYS A 255 5.17 -27.82 12.72
N GLY A 256 4.10 -27.18 12.28
CA GLY A 256 3.36 -26.17 13.04
C GLY A 256 3.95 -24.77 12.97
N ALA A 257 4.78 -24.45 11.98
CA ALA A 257 5.32 -23.12 11.82
C ALA A 257 4.20 -22.06 11.72
N LYS A 258 4.39 -20.95 12.41
CA LYS A 258 3.65 -19.71 12.17
C LYS A 258 4.44 -18.86 11.19
N PHE A 259 3.73 -18.36 10.17
CA PHE A 259 4.36 -17.66 9.06
C PHE A 259 4.10 -16.17 9.10
N GLY A 260 5.11 -15.40 8.70
CA GLY A 260 5.02 -14.00 8.32
C GLY A 260 5.41 -13.82 6.86
N ALA A 261 5.10 -12.67 6.27
CA ALA A 261 5.41 -12.38 4.88
C ALA A 261 6.41 -11.22 4.75
N ARG A 262 7.37 -11.35 3.81
CA ARG A 262 8.27 -10.27 3.41
C ARG A 262 8.48 -10.31 1.89
N GLY A 263 8.19 -9.20 1.21
CA GLY A 263 8.31 -9.13 -0.25
C GLY A 263 7.51 -10.22 -0.97
N GLY A 264 6.35 -10.58 -0.43
CA GLY A 264 5.50 -11.66 -0.90
C GLY A 264 5.93 -13.07 -0.47
N TRP A 265 7.13 -13.26 0.09
CA TRP A 265 7.61 -14.55 0.55
C TRP A 265 7.08 -14.92 1.93
N GLU A 266 6.53 -16.14 2.05
CA GLU A 266 6.22 -16.76 3.35
C GLU A 266 7.52 -17.19 4.02
N ARG A 267 7.68 -16.83 5.29
CA ARG A 267 8.81 -17.26 6.13
C ARG A 267 8.30 -17.76 7.47
N ALA A 268 8.86 -18.83 7.97
CA ALA A 268 8.59 -19.28 9.34
C ALA A 268 9.11 -18.25 10.34
N VAL A 269 8.24 -17.77 11.22
CA VAL A 269 8.58 -16.79 12.26
C VAL A 269 8.89 -17.49 13.57
N TYR A 270 8.07 -18.47 13.97
CA TYR A 270 8.29 -19.30 15.15
C TYR A 270 7.51 -20.62 15.09
N PHE A 271 7.86 -21.55 15.96
CA PHE A 271 7.20 -22.85 16.10
C PHE A 271 6.61 -22.97 17.51
N PRO A 272 5.30 -22.85 17.67
CA PRO A 272 4.64 -23.05 18.96
C PRO A 272 4.76 -24.52 19.38
N LYS A 273 4.88 -24.76 20.70
CA LYS A 273 4.75 -26.07 21.32
C LYS A 273 3.45 -26.16 22.09
N GLU A 274 3.13 -27.35 22.58
CA GLU A 274 1.99 -27.55 23.47
C GLU A 274 2.03 -26.55 24.64
N GLY A 275 0.93 -25.84 24.87
CA GLY A 275 0.79 -24.78 25.88
C GLY A 275 1.23 -23.37 25.41
N ASP A 276 1.80 -23.23 24.22
CA ASP A 276 2.05 -21.91 23.63
C ASP A 276 0.79 -21.40 22.89
N PRO A 277 0.57 -20.08 22.81
CA PRO A 277 -0.49 -19.52 21.99
C PRO A 277 -0.33 -19.90 20.51
N THR A 278 -1.43 -20.36 19.91
CA THR A 278 -1.45 -20.72 18.49
C THR A 278 -1.76 -19.55 17.58
N GLU A 279 -2.43 -18.52 18.11
CA GLU A 279 -2.71 -17.28 17.42
C GLU A 279 -1.91 -16.14 18.05
N PRO A 280 -1.19 -15.34 17.25
CA PRO A 280 -0.45 -14.20 17.78
C PRO A 280 -1.41 -13.10 18.22
N GLU A 281 -1.39 -12.76 19.50
CA GLU A 281 -2.03 -11.56 20.00
C GLU A 281 -1.16 -10.34 19.62
N VAL A 282 -1.75 -9.37 18.94
CA VAL A 282 -1.06 -8.12 18.61
C VAL A 282 -0.93 -7.24 19.87
N THR A 283 0.26 -6.73 20.14
CA THR A 283 0.52 -5.97 21.36
C THR A 283 1.76 -5.10 21.25
N PHE A 284 1.79 -3.96 21.94
CA PHE A 284 2.99 -3.14 22.14
C PHE A 284 3.88 -3.67 23.28
N ARG A 285 3.44 -4.67 23.99
CA ARG A 285 4.21 -5.34 25.06
C ARG A 285 4.96 -6.55 24.49
N ARG A 286 5.61 -7.32 25.35
CA ARG A 286 6.23 -8.58 24.97
C ARG A 286 5.15 -9.58 24.53
N PRO A 287 5.16 -10.03 23.28
CA PRO A 287 4.12 -10.89 22.74
C PRO A 287 4.22 -12.30 23.35
N ALA A 288 3.11 -13.02 23.37
CA ALA A 288 3.03 -14.36 23.95
C ALA A 288 3.94 -15.38 23.25
N TRP A 289 4.20 -15.22 21.93
CA TRP A 289 5.12 -16.07 21.17
C TRP A 289 6.61 -15.84 21.49
N HIS A 290 6.96 -14.84 22.29
CA HIS A 290 8.34 -14.59 22.71
C HIS A 290 9.01 -15.81 23.36
N LYS A 291 8.25 -16.62 24.14
CA LYS A 291 8.78 -17.84 24.76
C LYS A 291 9.19 -18.88 23.71
N ALA A 292 8.45 -19.00 22.61
CA ALA A 292 8.77 -19.91 21.52
C ALA A 292 10.09 -19.48 20.86
N ILE A 293 10.21 -18.19 20.49
CA ILE A 293 11.45 -17.64 19.90
C ILE A 293 12.64 -17.78 20.87
N ALA A 294 12.46 -17.50 22.16
CA ALA A 294 13.55 -17.66 23.13
C ALA A 294 14.11 -19.09 23.16
N ARG A 295 13.24 -20.12 23.10
CA ARG A 295 13.68 -21.54 23.01
C ARG A 295 14.39 -21.84 21.70
N GLU A 296 13.98 -21.23 20.60
CA GLU A 296 14.62 -21.41 19.28
C GLU A 296 16.00 -20.74 19.26
N CYS A 297 16.15 -19.55 19.82
CA CYS A 297 17.43 -18.88 19.98
C CYS A 297 18.40 -19.72 20.84
N GLU A 298 17.92 -20.25 21.98
CA GLU A 298 18.73 -21.14 22.83
C GLU A 298 19.14 -22.41 22.09
N ALA A 299 18.25 -22.98 21.26
CA ALA A 299 18.57 -24.14 20.45
C ALA A 299 19.60 -23.83 19.35
N ALA A 300 19.51 -22.66 18.73
CA ALA A 300 20.47 -22.21 17.73
C ALA A 300 21.87 -21.98 18.34
N GLU A 301 21.93 -21.43 19.56
CA GLU A 301 23.18 -21.19 20.30
C GLU A 301 23.86 -22.48 20.76
N LYS A 302 23.04 -23.42 21.32
CA LYS A 302 23.59 -24.63 21.98
C LYS A 302 23.61 -25.89 21.13
N ARG A 303 22.98 -25.87 19.96
CA ARG A 303 22.76 -27.03 19.08
C ARG A 303 22.90 -26.64 17.62
N VAL A 304 22.09 -27.24 16.75
CA VAL A 304 22.06 -26.98 15.32
C VAL A 304 20.69 -26.38 14.95
N ALA A 305 20.71 -25.30 14.17
CA ALA A 305 19.52 -24.69 13.59
C ALA A 305 19.58 -24.75 12.05
N VAL A 306 18.41 -24.90 11.43
CA VAL A 306 18.23 -24.77 9.99
C VAL A 306 17.21 -23.65 9.78
N LEU A 307 17.60 -22.63 9.04
CA LEU A 307 16.76 -21.48 8.73
C LEU A 307 16.41 -21.49 7.24
N ASP A 308 15.12 -21.33 6.94
CA ASP A 308 14.63 -21.10 5.59
C ASP A 308 14.54 -19.58 5.35
N LEU A 309 15.37 -19.05 4.45
CA LEU A 309 15.50 -17.62 4.17
C LEU A 309 15.10 -17.29 2.73
N PRO A 310 13.85 -17.56 2.31
CA PRO A 310 13.44 -17.39 0.92
C PRO A 310 13.43 -15.92 0.47
N GLY A 311 13.17 -15.00 1.37
CA GLY A 311 13.02 -13.57 1.08
C GLY A 311 14.34 -12.83 0.80
N PHE A 312 15.49 -13.45 1.07
CA PHE A 312 16.78 -12.84 0.74
C PHE A 312 17.12 -13.05 -0.72
N THR A 313 17.68 -12.04 -1.37
CA THR A 313 18.19 -12.13 -2.74
C THR A 313 19.39 -13.08 -2.81
N LYS A 314 19.40 -13.91 -3.83
CA LYS A 314 20.52 -14.82 -4.12
C LYS A 314 21.24 -14.29 -5.36
N PHE A 315 22.54 -14.08 -5.23
CA PHE A 315 23.40 -13.66 -6.32
C PHE A 315 24.34 -14.81 -6.69
N GLU A 316 24.51 -15.03 -7.97
CA GLU A 316 25.55 -15.91 -8.51
C GLU A 316 26.66 -15.04 -9.09
N VAL A 317 27.88 -15.23 -8.61
CA VAL A 317 29.07 -14.55 -9.11
C VAL A 317 29.97 -15.58 -9.76
N THR A 318 30.17 -15.45 -11.06
CA THR A 318 30.90 -16.42 -11.87
C THR A 318 32.15 -15.81 -12.50
N GLY A 319 33.07 -16.68 -12.91
CA GLY A 319 34.34 -16.31 -13.56
C GLY A 319 35.58 -16.58 -12.71
N ALA A 320 36.75 -16.66 -13.36
CA ALA A 320 38.00 -16.99 -12.71
C ALA A 320 38.40 -16.01 -11.59
N GLY A 321 37.99 -14.73 -11.71
CA GLY A 321 38.27 -13.69 -10.71
C GLY A 321 37.21 -13.57 -9.61
N ALA A 322 36.14 -14.37 -9.62
CA ALA A 322 35.01 -14.22 -8.68
C ALA A 322 35.43 -14.32 -7.21
N PRO A 323 36.24 -15.26 -6.78
CA PRO A 323 36.69 -15.33 -5.38
C PRO A 323 37.44 -14.08 -4.92
N ALA A 324 38.37 -13.58 -5.71
CA ALA A 324 39.19 -12.41 -5.38
C ALA A 324 38.32 -11.11 -5.38
N TRP A 325 37.36 -11.04 -6.28
CA TRP A 325 36.43 -9.92 -6.31
C TRP A 325 35.51 -9.91 -5.08
N LEU A 326 34.98 -11.07 -4.71
CA LEU A 326 34.15 -11.19 -3.50
C LEU A 326 34.96 -10.86 -2.24
N ASP A 327 36.20 -11.39 -2.10
CA ASP A 327 37.09 -11.09 -0.98
C ASP A 327 37.38 -9.58 -0.84
N HIS A 328 37.45 -8.87 -1.99
CA HIS A 328 37.62 -7.42 -2.00
C HIS A 328 36.35 -6.66 -1.62
N MET A 329 35.15 -7.16 -2.03
CA MET A 329 33.87 -6.44 -1.89
C MET A 329 33.18 -6.67 -0.54
N VAL A 330 33.46 -7.79 0.13
CA VAL A 330 32.80 -8.14 1.39
C VAL A 330 33.78 -8.14 2.54
N ALA A 331 33.36 -7.73 3.72
CA ALA A 331 34.14 -7.86 4.93
C ALA A 331 34.20 -9.36 5.30
N GLY A 332 35.36 -9.95 5.11
CA GLY A 332 35.66 -11.36 5.22
C GLY A 332 35.35 -12.01 6.58
#